data_9f23dab0bbbc57ae17b13dee97265c67
#
_entry.id   9f23dab0bbbc57ae17b13dee97265c67
#
_cell.length_a   1.000
_cell.length_b   1.000
_cell.length_c   1.000
_cell.angle_alpha   90.00
_cell.angle_beta   90.00
_cell.angle_gamma   90.00
#
_symmetry.space_group_name_H-M   'P 1'
#
loop_
_entity.id
_entity.type
_entity.pdbx_description
1 polymer ?
#
loop_
_entity_poly.entity_id
_entity_poly.type
_entity_poly.pdbx_seq_one_letter_code
_entity_poly.pdbx_strand_id
1 'polypeptide(L)'
;MSTSATASPSLVGAAEPKIYNPWNPANKEIPVAEIARINRCEPKRVELYRQACVHKSFVAREAHEGQLISPRPDDCMSLKHADNEHLEFVGDGILDAIVGDYLERRYPGEGEGFWTSLRSDLVNNEHLGGLAMKLGMAPWLIMSRHMEEVCAGRSNRRMLGSMLEAWIAAMYRDRAADDPKTAFWRVQQWVIEVLETHVDFGELIACNTNYKDQLLRAFQATFHQPPRYKEVATEGPLHNRIFTMGVLHPDGSVLTTATARNKKEAEQEASRLALIRLGFAAS
;
A
#
# COMPACT_ATOMS: atom_id res chain seq x y z
N MET A 1 47.12 -47.67 41.18
CA MET A 1 45.67 -47.50 41.42
C MET A 1 45.31 -46.08 40.95
N SER A 2 44.80 -45.97 39.75
CA SER A 2 44.49 -44.69 39.10
C SER A 2 42.98 -44.56 39.05
N THR A 3 42.47 -43.61 39.78
CA THR A 3 41.04 -43.32 39.84
C THR A 3 40.71 -42.28 38.75
N SER A 4 40.04 -42.72 37.71
CA SER A 4 39.46 -41.84 36.68
C SER A 4 38.21 -41.15 37.21
N ALA A 5 38.25 -39.85 37.31
CA ALA A 5 37.08 -39.03 37.57
C ALA A 5 36.25 -38.83 36.26
N THR A 6 35.10 -39.39 36.24
CA THR A 6 34.10 -39.15 35.17
C THR A 6 33.46 -37.77 35.36
N ALA A 7 33.74 -36.85 34.42
CA ALA A 7 33.07 -35.55 34.34
C ALA A 7 31.61 -35.76 33.89
N SER A 8 30.68 -35.30 34.70
CA SER A 8 29.25 -35.23 34.32
C SER A 8 29.04 -34.22 33.17
N PRO A 9 28.19 -34.52 32.20
CA PRO A 9 27.86 -33.55 31.13
C PRO A 9 27.05 -32.39 31.74
N SER A 10 27.54 -31.17 31.49
CA SER A 10 26.84 -29.93 31.82
C SER A 10 25.52 -29.88 31.05
N LEU A 11 24.43 -29.75 31.78
CA LEU A 11 23.11 -29.48 31.25
C LEU A 11 23.20 -28.16 30.45
N VAL A 12 23.11 -28.26 29.12
CA VAL A 12 22.91 -27.13 28.24
C VAL A 12 21.59 -26.47 28.66
N GLY A 13 21.66 -25.23 29.15
CA GLY A 13 20.50 -24.48 29.58
C GLY A 13 19.48 -24.38 28.45
N ALA A 14 18.31 -24.97 28.67
CA ALA A 14 17.17 -24.78 27.81
C ALA A 14 16.89 -23.27 27.76
N ALA A 15 16.92 -22.68 26.58
CA ALA A 15 16.54 -21.29 26.39
C ALA A 15 15.12 -21.08 26.92
N GLU A 16 14.91 -20.05 27.73
CA GLU A 16 13.58 -19.74 28.25
C GLU A 16 12.62 -19.55 27.05
N PRO A 17 11.41 -20.14 27.13
CA PRO A 17 10.44 -20.05 26.06
C PRO A 17 10.09 -18.57 25.84
N LYS A 18 10.25 -18.09 24.60
CA LYS A 18 9.86 -16.72 24.23
C LYS A 18 8.34 -16.56 24.42
N ILE A 19 7.95 -15.60 25.23
CA ILE A 19 6.55 -15.27 25.46
C ILE A 19 6.12 -14.25 24.41
N TYR A 20 5.08 -14.58 23.64
CA TYR A 20 4.44 -13.68 22.69
C TYR A 20 3.24 -12.98 23.35
N ASN A 21 3.19 -11.67 23.28
CA ASN A 21 2.08 -10.85 23.78
C ASN A 21 1.35 -10.13 22.63
N PRO A 22 0.27 -10.70 22.09
CA PRO A 22 -0.53 -10.06 21.05
C PRO A 22 -1.55 -9.04 21.59
N TRP A 23 -1.83 -9.05 22.89
CA TRP A 23 -2.97 -8.39 23.51
C TRP A 23 -2.86 -6.88 23.42
N ASN A 24 -3.81 -6.26 22.69
CA ASN A 24 -3.87 -4.83 22.47
C ASN A 24 -5.21 -4.29 23.02
N PRO A 25 -5.20 -3.55 24.14
CA PRO A 25 -6.41 -3.00 24.74
C PRO A 25 -7.05 -1.88 23.89
N ALA A 26 -6.33 -1.33 22.94
CA ALA A 26 -6.87 -0.32 22.01
C ALA A 26 -7.78 -0.93 20.92
N ASN A 27 -7.77 -2.26 20.71
CA ASN A 27 -8.61 -2.90 19.73
C ASN A 27 -10.10 -2.80 20.09
N LYS A 28 -10.90 -2.40 19.11
CA LYS A 28 -12.36 -2.28 19.22
C LYS A 28 -13.03 -2.84 17.99
N GLU A 29 -14.16 -3.52 18.16
CA GLU A 29 -14.99 -3.88 17.01
C GLU A 29 -15.69 -2.66 16.45
N ILE A 30 -15.73 -2.55 15.12
CA ILE A 30 -16.46 -1.48 14.46
C ILE A 30 -17.96 -1.65 14.70
N PRO A 31 -18.66 -0.59 15.17
CA PRO A 31 -20.11 -0.59 15.33
C PRO A 31 -20.84 -0.66 13.99
N VAL A 32 -22.03 -1.24 13.97
CA VAL A 32 -22.88 -1.31 12.76
C VAL A 32 -23.15 0.08 12.21
N ALA A 33 -23.41 1.05 13.08
CA ALA A 33 -23.67 2.44 12.69
C ALA A 33 -22.47 3.07 11.93
N GLU A 34 -21.22 2.73 12.31
CA GLU A 34 -20.02 3.20 11.60
C GLU A 34 -19.86 2.51 10.25
N ILE A 35 -20.17 1.21 10.18
CA ILE A 35 -20.20 0.50 8.89
C ILE A 35 -21.22 1.14 7.96
N ALA A 36 -22.43 1.42 8.46
CA ALA A 36 -23.50 2.06 7.70
C ALA A 36 -23.09 3.47 7.23
N ARG A 37 -22.42 4.24 8.09
CA ARG A 37 -21.89 5.58 7.76
C ARG A 37 -20.87 5.52 6.62
N ILE A 38 -19.88 4.62 6.72
CA ILE A 38 -18.83 4.45 5.70
C ILE A 38 -19.44 3.95 4.38
N ASN A 39 -20.31 2.95 4.44
CA ASN A 39 -20.98 2.37 3.27
C ASN A 39 -22.07 3.24 2.66
N ARG A 40 -22.55 4.25 3.41
CA ARG A 40 -23.76 5.07 3.11
C ARG A 40 -25.03 4.23 2.96
N CYS A 41 -25.07 3.08 3.61
CA CYS A 41 -26.20 2.17 3.64
C CYS A 41 -25.99 1.08 4.69
N GLU A 42 -27.09 0.48 5.14
CA GLU A 42 -27.06 -0.58 6.14
C GLU A 42 -26.35 -1.84 5.63
N PRO A 43 -25.38 -2.38 6.41
CA PRO A 43 -24.74 -3.64 6.10
C PRO A 43 -25.69 -4.81 6.43
N LYS A 44 -25.69 -5.85 5.61
CA LYS A 44 -26.43 -7.10 5.87
C LYS A 44 -25.54 -8.15 6.52
N ARG A 45 -24.27 -8.16 6.21
CA ARG A 45 -23.25 -9.13 6.66
C ARG A 45 -22.14 -8.43 7.39
N VAL A 46 -22.41 -7.98 8.61
CA VAL A 46 -21.52 -7.18 9.47
C VAL A 46 -20.16 -7.85 9.70
N GLU A 47 -20.16 -9.19 9.78
CA GLU A 47 -18.95 -9.98 10.01
C GLU A 47 -17.89 -9.81 8.91
N LEU A 48 -18.29 -9.54 7.66
CA LEU A 48 -17.35 -9.28 6.56
C LEU A 48 -16.55 -7.99 6.79
N TYR A 49 -17.21 -6.93 7.23
CA TYR A 49 -16.56 -5.65 7.53
C TYR A 49 -15.70 -5.72 8.78
N ARG A 50 -16.15 -6.48 9.80
CA ARG A 50 -15.34 -6.76 10.99
C ARG A 50 -14.07 -7.54 10.63
N GLN A 51 -14.16 -8.53 9.74
CA GLN A 51 -13.02 -9.27 9.23
C GLN A 51 -12.07 -8.35 8.42
N ALA A 52 -12.60 -7.44 7.58
CA ALA A 52 -11.80 -6.48 6.83
C ALA A 52 -10.93 -5.58 7.75
N CYS A 53 -11.35 -5.38 9.00
CA CYS A 53 -10.60 -4.63 9.99
C CYS A 53 -9.48 -5.44 10.69
N VAL A 54 -9.33 -6.74 10.46
CA VAL A 54 -8.39 -7.59 11.21
C VAL A 54 -7.08 -7.74 10.47
N HIS A 55 -6.01 -7.18 11.05
CA HIS A 55 -4.66 -7.42 10.57
C HIS A 55 -4.16 -8.80 11.01
N LYS A 56 -3.38 -9.45 10.15
CA LYS A 56 -2.80 -10.80 10.40
C LYS A 56 -2.06 -10.99 11.72
N SER A 57 -1.56 -9.92 12.32
CA SER A 57 -0.87 -9.99 13.61
C SER A 57 -1.78 -10.29 14.80
N PHE A 58 -3.11 -10.24 14.61
CA PHE A 58 -4.10 -10.49 15.68
C PHE A 58 -4.94 -11.75 15.44
N VAL A 59 -4.41 -12.71 14.70
CA VAL A 59 -5.06 -13.98 14.40
C VAL A 59 -4.35 -15.10 15.17
N ALA A 60 -5.14 -16.02 15.72
CA ALA A 60 -4.63 -17.27 16.27
C ALA A 60 -4.10 -18.13 15.11
N ARG A 61 -2.79 -18.34 15.04
CA ARG A 61 -2.11 -19.13 13.99
C ARG A 61 -1.22 -20.19 14.59
N GLU A 62 -1.02 -21.27 13.85
CA GLU A 62 0.00 -22.28 14.11
C GLU A 62 1.43 -21.69 14.16
N ALA A 63 1.67 -20.57 13.50
CA ALA A 63 2.95 -19.85 13.54
C ALA A 63 3.36 -19.34 14.93
N HIS A 64 2.46 -19.41 15.90
CA HIS A 64 2.79 -19.22 17.32
C HIS A 64 3.16 -20.53 18.02
N GLU A 65 3.14 -21.67 17.34
CA GLU A 65 3.61 -22.94 17.86
C GLU A 65 5.06 -22.83 18.33
N GLY A 66 5.31 -23.26 19.55
CA GLY A 66 6.60 -23.12 20.22
C GLY A 66 6.82 -21.78 20.94
N GLN A 67 5.91 -20.81 20.82
CA GLN A 67 5.89 -19.60 21.66
C GLN A 67 4.72 -19.67 22.63
N LEU A 68 4.99 -19.46 23.90
CA LEU A 68 3.93 -19.32 24.90
C LEU A 68 3.24 -17.98 24.68
N ILE A 69 1.92 -18.02 24.43
CA ILE A 69 1.12 -16.80 24.41
C ILE A 69 0.85 -16.37 25.85
N SER A 70 1.10 -15.12 26.18
CA SER A 70 0.79 -14.59 27.51
C SER A 70 -0.72 -14.71 27.79
N PRO A 71 -1.13 -14.87 29.05
CA PRO A 71 -2.56 -14.88 29.41
C PRO A 71 -3.26 -13.64 28.89
N ARG A 72 -4.50 -13.84 28.40
CA ARG A 72 -5.29 -12.71 27.90
C ARG A 72 -5.75 -11.83 29.07
N PRO A 73 -5.45 -10.50 29.06
CA PRO A 73 -6.05 -9.55 29.99
C PRO A 73 -7.58 -9.43 29.79
N ASP A 74 -8.31 -9.13 30.86
CA ASP A 74 -9.78 -9.05 30.83
C ASP A 74 -10.30 -7.91 29.93
N ASP A 75 -9.53 -6.85 29.78
CA ASP A 75 -9.80 -5.68 28.95
C ASP A 75 -9.45 -5.87 27.47
N CYS A 76 -8.89 -7.02 27.10
CA CYS A 76 -8.49 -7.31 25.73
C CYS A 76 -9.44 -8.29 25.06
N MET A 77 -9.73 -8.03 23.76
CA MET A 77 -10.50 -8.95 22.95
C MET A 77 -9.73 -10.23 22.63
N SER A 78 -10.45 -11.31 22.34
CA SER A 78 -9.85 -12.58 21.89
C SER A 78 -9.23 -12.45 20.52
N LEU A 79 -8.17 -13.23 20.25
CA LEU A 79 -7.62 -13.38 18.90
C LEU A 79 -8.72 -13.80 17.92
N LYS A 80 -8.62 -13.32 16.69
CA LYS A 80 -9.57 -13.63 15.63
C LYS A 80 -9.19 -14.94 14.92
N HIS A 81 -10.14 -15.53 14.21
CA HIS A 81 -9.91 -16.76 13.43
C HIS A 81 -9.44 -16.49 12.02
N ALA A 82 -9.73 -15.30 11.48
CA ALA A 82 -9.35 -14.89 10.13
C ALA A 82 -8.93 -13.42 10.12
N ASP A 83 -7.96 -13.13 9.27
CA ASP A 83 -7.52 -11.77 8.94
C ASP A 83 -8.19 -11.25 7.65
N ASN A 84 -7.71 -10.09 7.19
CA ASN A 84 -8.23 -9.42 6.02
C ASN A 84 -7.53 -9.82 4.70
N GLU A 85 -6.45 -10.61 4.70
CA GLU A 85 -5.63 -10.88 3.50
C GLU A 85 -6.45 -11.45 2.32
N HIS A 86 -7.39 -12.38 2.59
CA HIS A 86 -8.24 -12.93 1.53
C HIS A 86 -9.24 -11.93 0.96
N LEU A 87 -9.72 -11.00 1.79
CA LEU A 87 -10.59 -9.91 1.33
C LEU A 87 -9.77 -8.86 0.58
N GLU A 88 -8.60 -8.50 1.08
CA GLU A 88 -7.64 -7.60 0.44
C GLU A 88 -7.35 -8.05 -1.00
N PHE A 89 -6.97 -9.32 -1.20
CA PHE A 89 -6.70 -9.87 -2.52
C PHE A 89 -7.86 -9.70 -3.51
N VAL A 90 -9.09 -9.93 -3.05
CA VAL A 90 -10.28 -9.79 -3.90
C VAL A 90 -10.60 -8.31 -4.13
N GLY A 91 -10.43 -7.48 -3.11
CA GLY A 91 -10.71 -6.05 -3.15
C GLY A 91 -9.79 -5.27 -4.06
N ASP A 92 -8.50 -5.62 -4.07
CA ASP A 92 -7.49 -5.08 -4.99
C ASP A 92 -7.93 -5.29 -6.45
N GLY A 93 -8.28 -6.52 -6.84
CA GLY A 93 -8.77 -6.79 -8.21
C GLY A 93 -10.05 -6.05 -8.58
N ILE A 94 -10.99 -5.88 -7.64
CA ILE A 94 -12.23 -5.11 -7.86
C ILE A 94 -11.89 -3.62 -8.02
N LEU A 95 -11.04 -3.08 -7.16
CA LEU A 95 -10.62 -1.67 -7.19
C LEU A 95 -9.91 -1.34 -8.50
N ASP A 96 -8.96 -2.17 -8.91
CA ASP A 96 -8.22 -2.01 -10.17
C ASP A 96 -9.14 -1.94 -11.39
N ALA A 97 -10.14 -2.84 -11.46
CA ALA A 97 -11.11 -2.84 -12.55
C ALA A 97 -11.99 -1.58 -12.54
N ILE A 98 -12.45 -1.14 -11.36
CA ILE A 98 -13.27 0.06 -11.20
C ILE A 98 -12.51 1.31 -11.61
N VAL A 99 -11.28 1.48 -11.08
CA VAL A 99 -10.47 2.68 -11.33
C VAL A 99 -10.04 2.74 -12.79
N GLY A 100 -9.72 1.59 -13.42
CA GLY A 100 -9.37 1.55 -14.84
C GLY A 100 -10.52 2.02 -15.74
N ASP A 101 -11.71 1.48 -15.58
CA ASP A 101 -12.93 1.88 -16.31
C ASP A 101 -13.31 3.35 -16.05
N TYR A 102 -13.18 3.80 -14.80
CA TYR A 102 -13.47 5.18 -14.42
C TYR A 102 -12.52 6.18 -15.07
N LEU A 103 -11.20 5.91 -15.09
CA LEU A 103 -10.22 6.82 -15.67
C LEU A 103 -10.34 6.96 -17.19
N GLU A 104 -10.61 5.85 -17.88
CA GLU A 104 -10.84 5.86 -19.33
C GLU A 104 -12.04 6.75 -19.69
N ARG A 105 -13.15 6.62 -18.95
CA ARG A 105 -14.35 7.45 -19.18
C ARG A 105 -14.16 8.91 -18.78
N ARG A 106 -13.39 9.18 -17.72
CA ARG A 106 -13.16 10.56 -17.24
C ARG A 106 -12.24 11.33 -18.16
N TYR A 107 -11.27 10.66 -18.76
CA TYR A 107 -10.22 11.27 -19.60
C TYR A 107 -10.13 10.61 -20.99
N PRO A 108 -11.19 10.68 -21.81
CA PRO A 108 -11.27 9.93 -23.07
C PRO A 108 -10.29 10.41 -24.15
N GLY A 109 -9.67 11.59 -23.96
CA GLY A 109 -8.66 12.12 -24.87
C GLY A 109 -7.22 11.68 -24.58
N GLU A 110 -7.01 10.96 -23.47
CA GLU A 110 -5.71 10.51 -23.03
C GLU A 110 -5.38 9.09 -23.54
N GLY A 111 -4.13 8.67 -23.40
CA GLY A 111 -3.69 7.33 -23.81
C GLY A 111 -3.46 6.40 -22.62
N GLU A 112 -3.24 5.11 -22.92
CA GLU A 112 -3.03 4.03 -21.94
C GLU A 112 -1.96 4.38 -20.89
N GLY A 113 -0.85 5.01 -21.29
CA GLY A 113 0.21 5.39 -20.36
C GLY A 113 -0.25 6.37 -19.28
N PHE A 114 -1.11 7.33 -19.65
CA PHE A 114 -1.70 8.27 -18.69
C PHE A 114 -2.61 7.53 -17.69
N TRP A 115 -3.55 6.71 -18.18
CA TRP A 115 -4.46 5.96 -17.31
C TRP A 115 -3.73 4.98 -16.40
N THR A 116 -2.71 4.29 -16.90
CA THR A 116 -1.90 3.35 -16.11
C THR A 116 -1.12 4.08 -15.02
N SER A 117 -0.53 5.23 -15.32
CA SER A 117 0.17 6.04 -14.33
C SER A 117 -0.77 6.55 -13.26
N LEU A 118 -1.87 7.18 -13.66
CA LEU A 118 -2.85 7.76 -12.73
C LEU A 118 -3.53 6.68 -11.88
N ARG A 119 -3.84 5.51 -12.46
CA ARG A 119 -4.32 4.36 -11.69
C ARG A 119 -3.32 3.94 -10.63
N SER A 120 -2.04 3.77 -10.99
CA SER A 120 -0.99 3.41 -10.03
C SER A 120 -0.88 4.40 -8.87
N ASP A 121 -1.09 5.69 -9.12
CA ASP A 121 -1.10 6.71 -8.08
C ASP A 121 -2.33 6.62 -7.18
N LEU A 122 -3.49 6.25 -7.73
CA LEU A 122 -4.75 6.13 -6.98
C LEU A 122 -4.85 4.86 -6.14
N VAL A 123 -4.35 3.72 -6.66
CA VAL A 123 -4.54 2.40 -6.00
C VAL A 123 -3.34 1.96 -5.16
N ASN A 124 -2.28 2.75 -5.05
CA ASN A 124 -1.20 2.37 -4.15
C ASN A 124 -1.60 2.50 -2.69
N ASN A 125 -1.01 1.64 -1.85
CA ASN A 125 -1.36 1.55 -0.43
C ASN A 125 -1.15 2.85 0.36
N GLU A 126 -0.24 3.73 -0.06
CA GLU A 126 -0.03 5.03 0.58
C GLU A 126 -1.22 5.96 0.35
N HIS A 127 -1.72 6.02 -0.89
CA HIS A 127 -2.89 6.81 -1.25
C HIS A 127 -4.17 6.23 -0.63
N LEU A 128 -4.38 4.91 -0.77
CA LEU A 128 -5.53 4.21 -0.19
C LEU A 128 -5.58 4.35 1.33
N GLY A 129 -4.42 4.28 2.00
CA GLY A 129 -4.32 4.53 3.43
C GLY A 129 -4.74 5.94 3.82
N GLY A 130 -4.41 6.94 3.00
CA GLY A 130 -4.88 8.31 3.15
C GLY A 130 -6.42 8.41 3.03
N LEU A 131 -7.02 7.70 2.07
CA LEU A 131 -8.48 7.62 1.92
C LEU A 131 -9.13 6.92 3.11
N ALA A 132 -8.57 5.80 3.59
CA ALA A 132 -9.04 5.10 4.78
C ALA A 132 -9.05 6.01 6.03
N MET A 133 -8.02 6.85 6.19
CA MET A 133 -7.97 7.84 7.27
C MET A 133 -9.09 8.89 7.11
N LYS A 134 -9.30 9.43 5.91
CA LYS A 134 -10.38 10.41 5.63
C LYS A 134 -11.77 9.81 5.86
N LEU A 135 -11.95 8.50 5.61
CA LEU A 135 -13.18 7.77 5.90
C LEU A 135 -13.38 7.45 7.40
N GLY A 136 -12.36 7.73 8.25
CA GLY A 136 -12.42 7.45 9.68
C GLY A 136 -12.26 5.98 10.04
N MET A 137 -11.55 5.20 9.22
CA MET A 137 -11.39 3.75 9.40
C MET A 137 -10.29 3.38 10.40
N ALA A 138 -9.27 4.23 10.58
CA ALA A 138 -8.08 3.95 11.39
C ALA A 138 -8.37 3.48 12.84
N PRO A 139 -9.37 4.02 13.58
CA PRO A 139 -9.67 3.56 14.94
C PRO A 139 -10.15 2.11 15.03
N TRP A 140 -10.63 1.56 13.92
CA TRP A 140 -11.24 0.23 13.85
C TRP A 140 -10.28 -0.88 13.41
N LEU A 141 -9.03 -0.54 13.06
CA LEU A 141 -8.02 -1.53 12.70
C LEU A 141 -7.64 -2.36 13.93
N ILE A 142 -7.81 -3.67 13.85
CA ILE A 142 -7.53 -4.65 14.91
C ILE A 142 -6.17 -5.28 14.65
N MET A 143 -5.22 -5.11 15.58
CA MET A 143 -3.84 -5.56 15.42
C MET A 143 -3.20 -5.93 16.75
N SER A 144 -2.05 -6.62 16.72
CA SER A 144 -1.28 -6.93 17.92
C SER A 144 -0.73 -5.66 18.58
N ARG A 145 -0.41 -5.78 19.88
CA ARG A 145 0.21 -4.70 20.64
C ARG A 145 1.51 -4.20 20.00
N HIS A 146 2.35 -5.11 19.51
CA HIS A 146 3.58 -4.73 18.81
C HIS A 146 3.32 -3.85 17.59
N MET A 147 2.32 -4.21 16.77
CA MET A 147 1.95 -3.40 15.60
C MET A 147 1.42 -2.02 15.99
N GLU A 148 0.71 -1.92 17.11
CA GLU A 148 0.21 -0.64 17.63
C GLU A 148 1.35 0.25 18.12
N GLU A 149 2.17 -0.27 19.05
CA GLU A 149 3.13 0.53 19.81
C GLU A 149 4.44 0.78 19.06
N VAL A 150 4.92 -0.20 18.28
CA VAL A 150 6.23 -0.14 17.61
C VAL A 150 6.12 0.24 16.15
N CYS A 151 5.10 -0.27 15.46
CA CYS A 151 4.92 -0.05 14.02
C CYS A 151 3.95 1.09 13.71
N ALA A 152 3.43 1.81 14.72
CA ALA A 152 2.47 2.89 14.58
C ALA A 152 1.26 2.50 13.71
N GLY A 153 0.71 1.29 13.92
CA GLY A 153 -0.20 0.61 12.99
C GLY A 153 -1.41 1.43 12.57
N ARG A 154 -2.04 2.21 13.48
CA ARG A 154 -3.21 3.05 13.14
C ARG A 154 -2.88 4.28 12.30
N SER A 155 -1.62 4.65 12.16
CA SER A 155 -1.14 5.70 11.24
C SER A 155 -0.36 5.14 10.06
N ASN A 156 -0.16 3.82 10.02
CA ASN A 156 0.52 3.15 8.92
C ASN A 156 -0.40 3.06 7.70
N ARG A 157 -0.15 3.91 6.72
CA ARG A 157 -0.98 4.00 5.52
C ARG A 157 -1.03 2.71 4.72
N ARG A 158 0.04 1.92 4.71
CA ARG A 158 0.04 0.63 4.02
C ARG A 158 -0.96 -0.33 4.65
N MET A 159 -1.01 -0.42 5.99
CA MET A 159 -1.97 -1.27 6.69
C MET A 159 -3.42 -0.78 6.49
N LEU A 160 -3.62 0.53 6.48
CA LEU A 160 -4.92 1.13 6.24
C LEU A 160 -5.36 0.99 4.78
N GLY A 161 -4.42 1.00 3.81
CA GLY A 161 -4.70 0.69 2.42
C GLY A 161 -5.21 -0.73 2.24
N SER A 162 -4.50 -1.72 2.78
CA SER A 162 -4.94 -3.13 2.79
C SER A 162 -6.32 -3.31 3.45
N MET A 163 -6.59 -2.56 4.53
CA MET A 163 -7.91 -2.55 5.16
C MET A 163 -9.00 -1.99 4.23
N LEU A 164 -8.71 -0.94 3.46
CA LEU A 164 -9.67 -0.35 2.51
C LEU A 164 -9.95 -1.31 1.34
N GLU A 165 -8.92 -1.97 0.79
CA GLU A 165 -9.10 -3.02 -0.23
C GLU A 165 -9.97 -4.15 0.31
N ALA A 166 -9.67 -4.66 1.51
CA ALA A 166 -10.48 -5.67 2.17
C ALA A 166 -11.94 -5.22 2.41
N TRP A 167 -12.12 -3.93 2.70
CA TRP A 167 -13.46 -3.34 2.86
C TRP A 167 -14.26 -3.33 1.56
N ILE A 168 -13.63 -3.02 0.43
CA ILE A 168 -14.22 -3.09 -0.91
C ILE A 168 -14.72 -4.50 -1.22
N ALA A 169 -13.92 -5.53 -0.92
CA ALA A 169 -14.35 -6.91 -1.07
C ALA A 169 -15.49 -7.29 -0.13
N ALA A 170 -15.44 -6.84 1.13
CA ALA A 170 -16.51 -7.05 2.09
C ALA A 170 -17.82 -6.45 1.59
N MET A 171 -17.78 -5.22 1.08
CA MET A 171 -18.94 -4.55 0.47
C MET A 171 -19.45 -5.31 -0.75
N TYR A 172 -18.58 -5.75 -1.63
CA TYR A 172 -18.97 -6.55 -2.80
C TYR A 172 -19.68 -7.85 -2.39
N ARG A 173 -19.11 -8.60 -1.46
CA ARG A 173 -19.71 -9.85 -0.97
C ARG A 173 -21.03 -9.64 -0.22
N ASP A 174 -21.14 -8.55 0.52
CA ASP A 174 -22.37 -8.16 1.22
C ASP A 174 -23.48 -7.86 0.21
N ARG A 175 -23.17 -7.08 -0.84
CA ARG A 175 -24.11 -6.75 -1.92
C ARG A 175 -24.45 -7.95 -2.80
N ALA A 176 -23.48 -8.79 -3.10
CA ALA A 176 -23.69 -9.98 -3.94
C ALA A 176 -24.60 -11.02 -3.29
N ALA A 177 -24.68 -11.05 -1.96
CA ALA A 177 -25.63 -11.90 -1.24
C ALA A 177 -27.08 -11.45 -1.41
N ASP A 178 -27.29 -10.17 -1.72
CA ASP A 178 -28.61 -9.59 -1.96
C ASP A 178 -28.98 -9.65 -3.45
N ASP A 179 -28.15 -9.05 -4.29
CA ASP A 179 -28.31 -9.05 -5.73
C ASP A 179 -26.94 -9.14 -6.45
N PRO A 180 -26.53 -10.33 -6.87
CA PRO A 180 -25.26 -10.53 -7.55
C PRO A 180 -25.10 -9.70 -8.83
N LYS A 181 -26.20 -9.36 -9.51
CA LYS A 181 -26.15 -8.65 -10.80
C LYS A 181 -25.79 -7.17 -10.64
N THR A 182 -26.16 -6.56 -9.53
CA THR A 182 -25.89 -5.14 -9.26
C THR A 182 -24.75 -4.90 -8.25
N ALA A 183 -24.23 -5.95 -7.62
CA ALA A 183 -23.22 -5.84 -6.57
C ALA A 183 -22.00 -5.05 -7.02
N PHE A 184 -21.39 -5.39 -8.16
CA PHE A 184 -20.23 -4.70 -8.69
C PHE A 184 -20.53 -3.23 -8.98
N TRP A 185 -21.63 -2.94 -9.65
CA TRP A 185 -22.04 -1.56 -9.96
C TRP A 185 -22.23 -0.71 -8.70
N ARG A 186 -22.83 -1.26 -7.64
CA ARG A 186 -23.04 -0.53 -6.37
C ARG A 186 -21.69 -0.22 -5.69
N VAL A 187 -20.73 -1.14 -5.72
CA VAL A 187 -19.38 -0.92 -5.22
C VAL A 187 -18.65 0.12 -6.07
N GLN A 188 -18.78 0.04 -7.39
CA GLN A 188 -18.22 1.02 -8.32
C GLN A 188 -18.71 2.44 -8.00
N GLN A 189 -20.01 2.62 -7.79
CA GLN A 189 -20.58 3.93 -7.43
C GLN A 189 -19.96 4.47 -6.13
N TRP A 190 -19.83 3.62 -5.12
CA TRP A 190 -19.23 4.02 -3.84
C TRP A 190 -17.75 4.38 -4.00
N VAL A 191 -16.96 3.58 -4.71
CA VAL A 191 -15.54 3.86 -4.96
C VAL A 191 -15.37 5.19 -5.69
N ILE A 192 -16.13 5.40 -6.78
CA ILE A 192 -16.08 6.65 -7.55
C ILE A 192 -16.43 7.84 -6.66
N GLU A 193 -17.47 7.74 -5.84
CA GLU A 193 -17.90 8.81 -4.94
C GLU A 193 -16.82 9.12 -3.89
N VAL A 194 -16.12 8.11 -3.34
CA VAL A 194 -14.99 8.29 -2.43
C VAL A 194 -13.85 9.03 -3.14
N LEU A 195 -13.50 8.64 -4.35
CA LEU A 195 -12.46 9.30 -5.13
C LEU A 195 -12.83 10.75 -5.45
N GLU A 196 -14.01 11.01 -5.97
CA GLU A 196 -14.46 12.37 -6.33
C GLU A 196 -14.57 13.29 -5.09
N THR A 197 -14.87 12.72 -3.91
CA THR A 197 -15.01 13.51 -2.68
C THR A 197 -13.64 13.84 -2.05
N HIS A 198 -12.68 12.94 -2.17
CA HIS A 198 -11.47 13.01 -1.37
C HIS A 198 -10.17 13.19 -2.15
N VAL A 199 -10.20 13.07 -3.50
CA VAL A 199 -9.02 13.22 -4.35
C VAL A 199 -9.08 14.53 -5.13
N ASP A 200 -8.05 15.33 -5.01
CA ASP A 200 -7.81 16.44 -5.94
C ASP A 200 -7.09 15.89 -7.18
N PHE A 201 -7.86 15.59 -8.23
CA PHE A 201 -7.31 15.08 -9.48
C PHE A 201 -6.43 16.12 -10.19
N GLY A 202 -6.70 17.42 -10.01
CA GLY A 202 -5.87 18.48 -10.59
C GLY A 202 -4.47 18.47 -9.98
N GLU A 203 -4.37 18.41 -8.65
CA GLU A 203 -3.11 18.29 -7.94
C GLU A 203 -2.42 16.96 -8.26
N LEU A 204 -3.14 15.84 -8.26
CA LEU A 204 -2.58 14.53 -8.54
C LEU A 204 -1.98 14.44 -9.94
N ILE A 205 -2.65 15.00 -10.97
CA ILE A 205 -2.15 15.04 -12.34
C ILE A 205 -0.98 16.01 -12.47
N ALA A 206 -1.05 17.18 -11.82
CA ALA A 206 0.05 18.14 -11.81
C ALA A 206 1.30 17.60 -11.11
N CYS A 207 1.12 16.82 -10.04
CA CYS A 207 2.19 16.15 -9.29
C CYS A 207 2.59 14.80 -9.92
N ASN A 208 1.92 14.35 -10.98
CA ASN A 208 2.24 13.09 -11.64
C ASN A 208 3.63 13.18 -12.29
N THR A 209 4.62 12.75 -11.52
CA THR A 209 6.04 12.87 -11.79
C THR A 209 6.57 11.77 -12.71
N ASN A 210 5.74 11.21 -13.63
CA ASN A 210 6.26 10.28 -14.62
C ASN A 210 6.99 11.03 -15.76
N TYR A 211 7.99 11.80 -15.37
CA TYR A 211 8.81 12.60 -16.31
C TYR A 211 9.53 11.74 -17.33
N LYS A 212 9.80 10.46 -17.00
CA LYS A 212 10.42 9.52 -17.96
C LYS A 212 9.48 9.21 -19.12
N ASP A 213 8.20 8.99 -18.86
CA ASP A 213 7.19 8.74 -19.90
C ASP A 213 6.90 10.01 -20.72
N GLN A 214 6.77 11.14 -20.05
CA GLN A 214 6.63 12.44 -20.73
C GLN A 214 7.84 12.70 -21.64
N LEU A 215 9.06 12.46 -21.16
CA LEU A 215 10.27 12.62 -21.95
C LEU A 215 10.34 11.62 -23.11
N LEU A 216 9.89 10.38 -22.91
CA LEU A 216 9.80 9.38 -23.99
C LEU A 216 8.91 9.88 -25.14
N ARG A 217 7.72 10.40 -24.83
CA ARG A 217 6.79 10.96 -25.83
C ARG A 217 7.41 12.18 -26.52
N ALA A 218 8.01 13.08 -25.76
CA ALA A 218 8.69 14.26 -26.32
C ALA A 218 9.85 13.87 -27.24
N PHE A 219 10.69 12.90 -26.84
CA PHE A 219 11.79 12.41 -27.67
C PHE A 219 11.32 11.70 -28.94
N GLN A 220 10.27 10.87 -28.83
CA GLN A 220 9.68 10.21 -30.00
C GLN A 220 9.09 11.21 -30.98
N ALA A 221 8.38 12.24 -30.49
CA ALA A 221 7.81 13.29 -31.34
C ALA A 221 8.87 14.16 -32.01
N THR A 222 9.96 14.51 -31.29
CA THR A 222 10.96 15.45 -31.76
C THR A 222 12.11 14.79 -32.52
N PHE A 223 12.58 13.65 -32.00
CA PHE A 223 13.80 12.98 -32.46
C PHE A 223 13.54 11.60 -33.07
N HIS A 224 12.31 11.09 -33.06
CA HIS A 224 11.91 9.78 -33.58
C HIS A 224 12.66 8.59 -32.94
N GLN A 225 13.17 8.78 -31.71
CA GLN A 225 13.89 7.76 -30.93
C GLN A 225 13.65 7.92 -29.43
N PRO A 226 13.78 6.84 -28.63
CA PRO A 226 13.61 6.93 -27.19
C PRO A 226 14.80 7.65 -26.52
N PRO A 227 14.59 8.30 -25.36
CA PRO A 227 15.66 8.85 -24.55
C PRO A 227 16.56 7.72 -24.02
N ARG A 228 17.86 8.01 -23.91
CA ARG A 228 18.84 7.12 -23.31
C ARG A 228 19.35 7.71 -22.00
N TYR A 229 19.56 6.84 -21.02
CA TYR A 229 20.07 7.22 -19.71
C TYR A 229 21.48 6.68 -19.51
N LYS A 230 22.34 7.45 -18.85
CA LYS A 230 23.70 7.07 -18.51
C LYS A 230 23.99 7.38 -17.04
N GLU A 231 24.57 6.42 -16.33
CA GLU A 231 25.16 6.70 -15.03
C GLU A 231 26.40 7.57 -15.21
N VAL A 232 26.38 8.77 -14.65
CA VAL A 232 27.47 9.75 -14.76
C VAL A 232 28.43 9.60 -13.60
N ALA A 233 27.90 9.42 -12.37
CA ALA A 233 28.69 9.21 -11.17
C ALA A 233 27.90 8.39 -10.13
N THR A 234 28.64 7.71 -9.25
CA THR A 234 28.11 7.09 -8.04
C THR A 234 29.03 7.41 -6.90
N GLU A 235 28.50 8.02 -5.84
CA GLU A 235 29.25 8.48 -4.68
C GLU A 235 28.71 7.88 -3.38
N GLY A 236 29.53 7.84 -2.34
CA GLY A 236 29.16 7.41 -1.00
C GLY A 236 29.31 5.90 -0.72
N PRO A 237 29.23 5.50 0.56
CA PRO A 237 29.37 4.12 1.00
C PRO A 237 28.16 3.26 0.56
N LEU A 238 28.32 1.93 0.56
CA LEU A 238 27.33 0.96 0.09
C LEU A 238 25.91 1.16 0.64
N HIS A 239 25.80 1.60 1.89
CA HIS A 239 24.52 1.81 2.59
C HIS A 239 23.93 3.22 2.42
N ASN A 240 24.68 4.15 1.76
CA ASN A 240 24.22 5.52 1.53
C ASN A 240 24.79 6.06 0.20
N ARG A 241 24.53 5.32 -0.89
CA ARG A 241 24.97 5.71 -2.23
C ARG A 241 24.09 6.83 -2.78
N ILE A 242 24.75 7.74 -3.48
CA ILE A 242 24.11 8.79 -4.28
C ILE A 242 24.46 8.51 -5.74
N PHE A 243 23.44 8.43 -6.58
CA PHE A 243 23.56 8.16 -8.00
C PHE A 243 23.33 9.44 -8.79
N THR A 244 24.23 9.75 -9.72
CA THR A 244 24.04 10.81 -10.71
C THR A 244 23.69 10.17 -12.05
N MET A 245 22.46 10.37 -12.51
CA MET A 245 21.98 9.88 -13.79
C MET A 245 21.89 11.04 -14.80
N GLY A 246 22.27 10.79 -16.04
CA GLY A 246 22.16 11.75 -17.14
C GLY A 246 21.21 11.27 -18.23
N VAL A 247 20.42 12.19 -18.78
CA VAL A 247 19.69 11.99 -20.04
C VAL A 247 20.62 12.34 -21.19
N LEU A 248 20.71 11.48 -22.18
CA LEU A 248 21.50 11.72 -23.37
C LEU A 248 20.64 12.34 -24.48
N HIS A 249 21.19 13.38 -25.12
CA HIS A 249 20.69 13.90 -26.39
C HIS A 249 20.97 12.86 -27.51
N PRO A 250 20.23 12.88 -28.64
CA PRO A 250 20.45 11.96 -29.77
C PRO A 250 21.87 11.87 -30.30
N ASP A 251 22.64 12.94 -30.20
CA ASP A 251 24.07 13.00 -30.60
C ASP A 251 25.04 12.33 -29.60
N GLY A 252 24.51 11.81 -28.48
CA GLY A 252 25.28 11.17 -27.43
C GLY A 252 25.81 12.11 -26.33
N SER A 253 25.64 13.43 -26.47
CA SER A 253 25.97 14.40 -25.42
C SER A 253 25.01 14.30 -24.24
N VAL A 254 25.45 14.72 -23.05
CA VAL A 254 24.61 14.76 -21.86
C VAL A 254 23.71 15.99 -21.92
N LEU A 255 22.42 15.78 -22.04
CA LEU A 255 21.41 16.86 -22.07
C LEU A 255 21.20 17.45 -20.66
N THR A 256 20.95 16.62 -19.67
CA THR A 256 20.75 17.00 -18.26
C THR A 256 21.25 15.92 -17.33
N THR A 257 21.52 16.28 -16.08
CA THR A 257 21.90 15.35 -15.01
C THR A 257 21.11 15.64 -13.75
N ALA A 258 20.83 14.61 -12.95
CA ALA A 258 20.28 14.76 -11.62
C ALA A 258 20.85 13.69 -10.67
N THR A 259 20.80 13.98 -9.37
CA THR A 259 21.31 13.11 -8.30
C THR A 259 20.19 12.70 -7.36
N ALA A 260 20.17 11.41 -6.97
CA ALA A 260 19.25 10.91 -5.96
C ALA A 260 19.83 9.69 -5.23
N ARG A 261 19.13 9.20 -4.20
CA ARG A 261 19.52 8.01 -3.43
C ARG A 261 19.36 6.70 -4.19
N ASN A 262 18.58 6.69 -5.25
CA ASN A 262 18.46 5.55 -6.17
C ASN A 262 18.44 6.03 -7.62
N LYS A 263 18.77 5.12 -8.54
CA LYS A 263 18.87 5.44 -9.98
C LYS A 263 17.53 5.86 -10.56
N LYS A 264 16.42 5.25 -10.14
CA LYS A 264 15.07 5.53 -10.65
C LYS A 264 14.64 6.97 -10.35
N GLU A 265 14.86 7.44 -9.14
CA GLU A 265 14.60 8.84 -8.76
C GLU A 265 15.49 9.82 -9.51
N ALA A 266 16.81 9.50 -9.61
CA ALA A 266 17.73 10.35 -10.37
C ALA A 266 17.36 10.45 -11.86
N GLU A 267 16.91 9.34 -12.47
CA GLU A 267 16.43 9.33 -13.86
C GLU A 267 15.13 10.14 -14.02
N GLN A 268 14.20 10.07 -13.08
CA GLN A 268 12.98 10.88 -13.10
C GLN A 268 13.29 12.38 -13.05
N GLU A 269 14.16 12.79 -12.13
CA GLU A 269 14.53 14.18 -11.99
C GLU A 269 15.37 14.68 -13.20
N ALA A 270 16.27 13.87 -13.72
CA ALA A 270 17.00 14.19 -14.94
C ALA A 270 16.05 14.34 -16.14
N SER A 271 14.97 13.54 -16.19
CA SER A 271 13.93 13.64 -17.23
C SER A 271 13.12 14.92 -17.10
N ARG A 272 12.76 15.33 -15.87
CA ARG A 272 12.09 16.60 -15.60
C ARG A 272 12.91 17.78 -16.12
N LEU A 273 14.19 17.82 -15.77
CA LEU A 273 15.10 18.86 -16.23
C LEU A 273 15.27 18.86 -17.75
N ALA A 274 15.25 17.67 -18.37
CA ALA A 274 15.33 17.55 -19.83
C ALA A 274 14.07 18.11 -20.52
N LEU A 275 12.88 17.83 -19.98
CA LEU A 275 11.62 18.40 -20.49
C LEU A 275 11.60 19.92 -20.41
N ILE A 276 12.07 20.49 -19.28
CA ILE A 276 12.21 21.95 -19.14
C ILE A 276 13.17 22.50 -20.20
N ARG A 277 14.35 21.89 -20.35
CA ARG A 277 15.37 22.33 -21.29
C ARG A 277 14.93 22.25 -22.76
N LEU A 278 14.06 21.29 -23.07
CA LEU A 278 13.46 21.11 -24.40
C LEU A 278 12.20 21.95 -24.62
N GLY A 279 11.72 22.71 -23.61
CA GLY A 279 10.55 23.57 -23.69
C GLY A 279 9.20 22.86 -23.58
N PHE A 280 9.17 21.60 -23.10
CA PHE A 280 7.93 20.82 -22.93
C PHE A 280 7.31 20.95 -21.52
N ALA A 281 8.02 21.52 -20.54
CA ALA A 281 7.52 21.79 -19.20
C ALA A 281 7.95 23.19 -18.72
N ALA A 282 7.16 23.79 -17.84
CA ALA A 282 7.55 25.02 -17.17
C ALA A 282 8.64 24.74 -16.11
N SER A 283 9.50 25.73 -15.90
CA SER A 283 10.64 25.67 -14.95
C SER A 283 10.16 25.69 -13.49
#